data_0bdcaba5f6cb74a895e42ce0f69eedff
#
_entry.id   0bdcaba5f6cb74a895e42ce0f69eedff
#
_cell.length_a   1.000
_cell.length_b   1.000
_cell.length_c   1.000
_cell.angle_alpha   90.00
_cell.angle_beta   90.00
_cell.angle_gamma   90.00
#
_symmetry.space_group_name_H-M   'P 1'
#
loop_
_entity.id
_entity.type
_entity.pdbx_description
1 polymer ?
#
loop_
_entity_poly.entity_id
_entity_poly.type
_entity_poly.pdbx_seq_one_letter_code
_entity_poly.pdbx_strand_id
1 'polypeptide(L)' 'MHQPYDDDFPMEEINLVDLYKEEVEFLKKQNEFLEKSKKSKDQRQRWKNQICIEYFQRRINEEMAHLKHIKEQ' A
#
# COMPACT_ATOMS: atom_id res chain seq x y z
N MET A 1 14.02 -5.51 -31.17
CA MET A 1 12.91 -6.31 -30.74
C MET A 1 12.17 -5.64 -29.61
N HIS A 2 10.89 -5.55 -29.76
CA HIS A 2 10.14 -4.86 -28.79
C HIS A 2 9.60 -5.76 -27.68
N GLN A 3 9.48 -5.29 -26.51
CA GLN A 3 9.06 -6.11 -25.40
C GLN A 3 7.55 -6.08 -25.28
N PRO A 4 6.91 -7.26 -25.40
CA PRO A 4 5.45 -7.31 -25.40
C PRO A 4 4.82 -6.72 -24.15
N TYR A 5 5.44 -6.89 -23.01
CA TYR A 5 4.82 -6.42 -21.77
C TYR A 5 4.80 -4.89 -21.68
N ASP A 6 5.62 -4.20 -22.46
CA ASP A 6 5.57 -2.75 -22.47
C ASP A 6 4.26 -2.26 -23.07
N ASP A 7 3.74 -3.01 -24.02
CA ASP A 7 2.48 -2.67 -24.67
C ASP A 7 1.29 -3.14 -23.86
N ASP A 8 1.48 -4.26 -23.16
CA ASP A 8 0.41 -4.87 -22.40
C ASP A 8 0.20 -4.23 -21.04
N PHE A 9 1.07 -3.30 -20.69
CA PHE A 9 1.06 -2.75 -19.35
C PHE A 9 0.89 -1.23 -19.39
N PRO A 10 -0.33 -0.76 -19.49
CA PRO A 10 -0.58 0.69 -19.56
C PRO A 10 -0.32 1.32 -18.19
N MET A 11 0.86 1.88 -18.05
CA MET A 11 1.28 2.45 -16.77
C MET A 11 0.39 3.60 -16.30
N GLU A 12 -0.21 4.31 -17.23
CA GLU A 12 -1.07 5.43 -16.88
C GLU A 12 -2.36 4.98 -16.20
N GLU A 13 -2.69 3.69 -16.28
CA GLU A 13 -3.88 3.17 -15.62
C GLU A 13 -3.59 2.69 -14.21
N ILE A 14 -2.32 2.64 -13.83
CA ILE A 14 -1.96 2.19 -12.49
C ILE A 14 -2.19 3.33 -11.52
N ASN A 15 -3.05 3.09 -10.57
CA ASN A 15 -3.38 4.06 -9.55
C ASN A 15 -2.56 3.80 -8.29
N LEU A 16 -1.75 4.77 -7.89
CA LEU A 16 -0.91 4.63 -6.70
C LEU A 16 -1.75 4.39 -5.45
N VAL A 17 -2.93 5.00 -5.38
CA VAL A 17 -3.81 4.79 -4.24
C VAL A 17 -4.20 3.33 -4.12
N ASP A 18 -4.53 2.71 -5.24
CA ASP A 18 -4.90 1.29 -5.23
C ASP A 18 -3.74 0.41 -4.80
N LEU A 19 -2.54 0.72 -5.26
CA LEU A 19 -1.35 -0.04 -4.87
C LEU A 19 -1.10 0.09 -3.37
N TYR A 20 -1.22 1.29 -2.85
CA TYR A 20 -1.04 1.52 -1.41
C TYR A 20 -2.11 0.80 -0.60
N LYS A 21 -3.34 0.81 -1.07
CA LYS A 21 -4.42 0.10 -0.38
C LYS A 21 -4.17 -1.40 -0.32
N GLU A 22 -3.70 -1.97 -1.42
CA GLU A 22 -3.35 -3.38 -1.45
C GLU A 22 -2.26 -3.71 -0.44
N GLU A 23 -1.25 -2.87 -0.37
CA GLU A 23 -0.15 -3.07 0.56
C GLU A 23 -0.64 -2.98 2.01
N VAL A 24 -1.49 -2.01 2.29
CA VAL A 24 -2.05 -1.85 3.63
C VAL A 24 -2.85 -3.10 4.02
N GLU A 25 -3.66 -3.60 3.11
CA GLU A 25 -4.44 -4.80 3.40
C GLU A 25 -3.56 -6.01 3.67
N PHE A 26 -2.52 -6.17 2.87
CA PHE A 26 -1.58 -7.25 3.06
C PHE A 26 -0.92 -7.17 4.44
N LEU A 27 -0.47 -5.99 4.81
CA LEU A 27 0.19 -5.80 6.10
C LEU A 27 -0.77 -6.01 7.27
N LYS A 28 -2.02 -5.58 7.11
CA LYS A 28 -3.03 -5.81 8.14
C LYS A 28 -3.29 -7.28 8.37
N LYS A 29 -3.40 -8.03 7.28
CA LYS A 29 -3.62 -9.48 7.38
C LYS A 29 -2.44 -10.16 8.04
N GLN A 30 -1.24 -9.75 7.67
CA GLN A 30 -0.04 -10.29 8.29
C GLN A 30 0.00 -9.98 9.78
N ASN A 31 -0.39 -8.77 10.15
CA ASN A 31 -0.42 -8.38 11.56
C ASN A 31 -1.44 -9.18 12.36
N GLU A 32 -2.58 -9.49 11.77
CA GLU A 32 -3.56 -10.33 12.43
C GLU A 32 -2.98 -11.70 12.74
N PHE A 33 -2.23 -12.23 11.81
CA PHE A 33 -1.57 -13.52 12.00
C PHE A 33 -0.50 -13.42 13.09
N LEU A 34 0.31 -12.36 13.05
CA LEU A 34 1.39 -12.17 14.01
C LEU A 34 0.87 -11.86 15.41
N GLU A 35 -0.31 -11.29 15.51
CA GLU A 35 -0.90 -10.94 16.79
C GLU A 35 -1.05 -12.14 17.70
N LYS A 36 -1.29 -13.29 17.11
CA LYS A 36 -1.46 -14.53 17.87
C LYS A 36 -0.16 -15.14 18.32
N SER A 37 0.95 -14.66 17.80
CA SER A 37 2.26 -15.18 18.16
C SER A 37 2.77 -14.53 19.43
N LYS A 38 3.45 -15.33 20.25
CA LYS A 38 4.04 -14.82 21.49
C LYS A 38 5.52 -14.57 21.36
N LYS A 39 6.06 -14.77 20.18
CA LYS A 39 7.49 -14.58 19.94
C LYS A 39 7.83 -13.10 19.81
N SER A 40 8.91 -12.70 20.45
CA SER A 40 9.36 -11.31 20.40
C SER A 40 9.65 -10.87 18.98
N LYS A 41 10.21 -11.76 18.17
CA LYS A 41 10.52 -11.49 16.78
C LYS A 41 9.27 -11.12 15.99
N ASP A 42 8.19 -11.87 16.23
CA ASP A 42 6.95 -11.63 15.53
C ASP A 42 6.28 -10.34 16.00
N GLN A 43 6.39 -10.03 17.28
CA GLN A 43 5.84 -8.78 17.79
C GLN A 43 6.59 -7.57 17.22
N ARG A 44 7.88 -7.71 17.03
CA ARG A 44 8.68 -6.65 16.42
C ARG A 44 8.28 -6.45 14.96
N GLN A 45 8.06 -7.54 14.25
CA GLN A 45 7.64 -7.46 12.85
C GLN A 45 6.26 -6.81 12.75
N ARG A 46 5.37 -7.15 13.67
CA ARG A 46 4.06 -6.56 13.74
C ARG A 46 4.13 -5.04 13.91
N TRP A 47 5.04 -4.60 14.76
CA TRP A 47 5.22 -3.19 15.01
C TRP A 47 5.74 -2.48 13.76
N LYS A 48 6.70 -3.09 13.08
CA LYS A 48 7.21 -2.53 11.84
C LYS A 48 6.11 -2.42 10.80
N ASN A 49 5.27 -3.45 10.71
CA ASN A 49 4.16 -3.44 9.77
C ASN A 49 3.19 -2.30 10.10
N GLN A 50 2.96 -2.06 11.36
CA GLN A 50 2.06 -0.99 11.77
C GLN A 50 2.59 0.38 11.33
N ILE A 51 3.88 0.60 11.47
CA ILE A 51 4.49 1.84 11.02
C ILE A 51 4.31 2.01 9.52
N CYS A 52 4.51 0.94 8.76
CA CYS A 52 4.32 0.96 7.32
C CYS A 52 2.87 1.23 6.96
N ILE A 53 1.93 0.62 7.67
CA ILE A 53 0.52 0.85 7.43
C ILE A 53 0.19 2.33 7.61
N GLU A 54 0.67 2.93 8.66
CA GLU A 54 0.41 4.34 8.93
C GLU A 54 1.02 5.22 7.84
N TYR A 55 2.21 4.88 7.39
CA TYR A 55 2.85 5.61 6.32
C TYR A 55 2.02 5.55 5.03
N PHE A 56 1.61 4.36 4.65
CA PHE A 56 0.83 4.18 3.44
C PHE A 56 -0.54 4.84 3.53
N GLN A 57 -1.17 4.80 4.70
CA GLN A 57 -2.45 5.47 4.88
C GLN A 57 -2.32 6.98 4.72
N ARG A 58 -1.23 7.53 5.22
CA ARG A 58 -0.96 8.95 5.02
C ARG A 58 -0.78 9.26 3.54
N ARG A 59 -0.03 8.43 2.84
CA ARG A 59 0.18 8.62 1.41
C ARG A 59 -1.14 8.51 0.64
N ILE A 60 -1.97 7.57 1.02
CA ILE A 60 -3.29 7.43 0.39
C ILE A 60 -4.09 8.72 0.56
N ASN A 61 -4.12 9.25 1.77
CA ASN A 61 -4.86 10.46 2.05
C ASN A 61 -4.32 11.64 1.24
N GLU A 62 -3.00 11.74 1.13
CA GLU A 62 -2.39 12.81 0.36
C GLU A 62 -2.74 12.71 -1.11
N GLU A 63 -2.66 11.50 -1.66
CA GLU A 63 -2.97 11.30 -3.07
C GLU A 63 -4.44 11.56 -3.37
N MET A 64 -5.31 11.14 -2.48
CA MET A 64 -6.74 11.38 -2.66
C MET A 64 -7.07 12.87 -2.56
N ALA A 65 -6.43 13.57 -1.66
CA ALA A 65 -6.63 15.00 -1.54
C ALA A 65 -6.14 15.71 -2.79
N HIS A 66 -5.01 15.26 -3.33
CA HIS A 66 -4.46 15.83 -4.55
C HIS A 66 -5.39 15.63 -5.74
N LEU A 67 -5.92 14.42 -5.88
CA LEU A 67 -6.84 14.10 -6.97
C LEU A 67 -8.12 14.92 -6.85
N LYS A 68 -8.61 15.08 -5.64
CA LYS A 68 -9.81 15.87 -5.41
C LYS A 68 -9.59 17.32 -5.79
N HIS A 69 -8.43 17.85 -5.45
CA HIS A 69 -8.09 19.22 -5.77
C HIS A 69 -8.04 19.44 -7.28
N ILE A 70 -7.45 18.50 -8.00
CA ILE A 70 -7.38 18.58 -9.45
C ILE A 70 -8.78 18.53 -10.06
N LYS A 71 -9.63 17.69 -9.51
CA LYS A 71 -10.99 17.54 -10.02
C LYS A 71 -11.81 18.84 -9.87
N GLU A 72 -11.54 19.58 -8.84
CA GLU A 72 -12.27 20.81 -8.58
C GLU A 72 -11.84 21.97 -9.47
N GLN A 73 -10.71 21.80 -10.13
CA GLN A 73 -10.25 22.78 -11.10
C GLN A 73 -10.85 22.50 -12.48
#